data_31a0d2226384a3f2aeaa35de90a1581c
#
_entry.id   31a0d2226384a3f2aeaa35de90a1581c
#
_cell.length_a   1.000
_cell.length_b   1.000
_cell.length_c   1.000
_cell.angle_alpha   90.00
_cell.angle_beta   90.00
_cell.angle_gamma   90.00
#
_symmetry.space_group_name_H-M   'P 1'
#
loop_
_entity.id
_entity.type
_entity.pdbx_description
1 polymer ?
#
loop_
_entity_poly.entity_id
_entity_poly.type
_entity_poly.pdbx_seq_one_letter_code
_entity_poly.pdbx_strand_id
1 'polypeptide(L)'
;MSSLPWLRLPKTILPVLLLWFAAVTTVAFAKTPGEVEIGETLRDATLHGLNGPTRKLSEFRGRPLIINVWASWCAPCRQEMASLERLAWQDHAAQFAVIGISTDDYPERAQGLLKNTNATISHFIDRQLVLENMLGASHLPLTVLVDANGRVVEKIYGAKEWDGPEALKLIAKAFRIRTIARSP
;
A
#
# COMPACT_ATOMS: atom_id res chain seq x y z
N MET A 1 -36.65 15.34 84.54
CA MET A 1 -37.45 16.10 83.66
C MET A 1 -36.53 17.08 82.97
N SER A 2 -35.92 16.66 81.83
CA SER A 2 -35.07 17.53 81.01
C SER A 2 -35.06 16.99 79.60
N SER A 3 -35.64 17.71 78.70
CA SER A 3 -35.81 17.48 77.30
C SER A 3 -34.48 17.81 76.52
N LEU A 4 -33.93 16.88 75.78
CA LEU A 4 -32.79 17.09 74.88
C LEU A 4 -33.28 17.70 73.58
N PRO A 5 -32.63 18.77 73.05
CA PRO A 5 -32.96 19.33 71.76
C PRO A 5 -32.29 18.56 70.62
N TRP A 6 -33.07 18.44 69.55
CA TRP A 6 -32.76 17.76 68.30
C TRP A 6 -31.58 18.39 67.53
N LEU A 7 -30.56 17.57 67.20
CA LEU A 7 -29.53 17.92 66.22
C LEU A 7 -30.12 17.72 64.81
N ARG A 8 -30.43 18.78 64.14
CA ARG A 8 -30.80 18.76 62.71
C ARG A 8 -29.51 18.74 61.85
N LEU A 9 -29.23 17.61 61.23
CA LEU A 9 -28.22 17.49 60.16
C LEU A 9 -28.76 18.10 58.87
N PRO A 10 -28.01 18.98 58.18
CA PRO A 10 -28.42 19.47 56.87
C PRO A 10 -28.20 18.38 55.81
N LYS A 11 -29.27 18.06 55.12
CA LYS A 11 -29.22 17.22 53.89
C LYS A 11 -28.76 18.10 52.74
N THR A 12 -27.48 18.14 52.45
CA THR A 12 -26.96 18.56 51.14
C THR A 12 -26.13 17.44 50.56
N ILE A 13 -26.82 16.51 49.91
CA ILE A 13 -26.18 15.53 49.03
C ILE A 13 -25.93 16.26 47.71
N LEU A 14 -24.69 16.69 47.51
CA LEU A 14 -24.22 17.20 46.25
C LEU A 14 -23.97 15.96 45.33
N PRO A 15 -24.59 15.83 44.16
CA PRO A 15 -24.23 14.75 43.22
C PRO A 15 -22.88 15.07 42.60
N VAL A 16 -21.89 14.30 42.97
CA VAL A 16 -20.60 14.29 42.27
C VAL A 16 -20.83 13.65 40.88
N LEU A 17 -21.02 14.51 39.90
CA LEU A 17 -20.99 14.13 38.49
C LEU A 17 -19.55 13.71 38.13
N LEU A 18 -19.31 12.40 38.21
CA LEU A 18 -18.12 11.77 37.62
C LEU A 18 -18.23 11.86 36.10
N LEU A 19 -17.66 12.92 35.53
CA LEU A 19 -17.38 13.03 34.09
C LEU A 19 -16.31 12.00 33.75
N TRP A 20 -16.72 10.81 33.29
CA TRP A 20 -15.87 9.86 32.62
C TRP A 20 -15.49 10.46 31.27
N PHE A 21 -14.35 11.12 31.19
CA PHE A 21 -13.68 11.41 29.95
C PHE A 21 -13.19 10.08 29.39
N ALA A 22 -13.95 9.48 28.49
CA ALA A 22 -13.46 8.39 27.64
C ALA A 22 -12.37 8.97 26.73
N ALA A 23 -11.12 8.83 27.13
CA ALA A 23 -9.97 9.12 26.27
C ALA A 23 -10.04 8.13 25.11
N VAL A 24 -10.57 8.58 23.98
CA VAL A 24 -10.47 7.88 22.71
C VAL A 24 -8.99 7.96 22.33
N THR A 25 -8.22 6.93 22.68
CA THR A 25 -6.86 6.76 22.18
C THR A 25 -6.94 6.43 20.69
N THR A 26 -6.80 7.45 19.85
CA THR A 26 -6.54 7.23 18.44
C THR A 26 -5.18 6.53 18.34
N VAL A 27 -5.19 5.26 17.95
CA VAL A 27 -3.97 4.54 17.58
C VAL A 27 -3.47 5.20 16.30
N ALA A 28 -2.55 6.15 16.44
CA ALA A 28 -1.81 6.69 15.32
C ALA A 28 -0.86 5.58 14.85
N PHE A 29 -1.10 4.99 13.69
CA PHE A 29 -0.12 4.15 13.03
C PHE A 29 1.13 5.00 12.80
N ALA A 30 2.26 4.55 13.33
CA ALA A 30 3.53 5.25 13.14
C ALA A 30 3.87 5.25 11.64
N LYS A 31 3.94 6.45 11.07
CA LYS A 31 4.26 6.67 9.68
C LYS A 31 5.74 6.39 9.43
N THR A 32 6.06 5.73 8.33
CA THR A 32 7.45 5.52 7.91
C THR A 32 8.10 6.87 7.57
N PRO A 33 9.25 7.23 8.17
CA PRO A 33 9.91 8.48 7.83
C PRO A 33 10.23 8.58 6.33
N GLY A 34 9.80 9.66 5.69
CA GLY A 34 10.01 9.87 4.26
C GLY A 34 9.01 9.17 3.34
N GLU A 35 7.98 8.55 3.91
CA GLU A 35 6.86 8.01 3.13
C GLU A 35 6.13 9.10 2.35
N VAL A 36 5.77 8.79 1.11
CA VAL A 36 4.94 9.63 0.23
C VAL A 36 3.49 9.23 0.40
N GLU A 37 2.64 10.20 0.71
CA GLU A 37 1.21 9.97 0.93
C GLU A 37 0.40 9.92 -0.36
N ILE A 38 -0.84 9.41 -0.24
CA ILE A 38 -1.82 9.53 -1.32
C ILE A 38 -2.05 11.01 -1.62
N GLY A 39 -1.98 11.36 -2.90
CA GLY A 39 -2.06 12.74 -3.38
C GLY A 39 -0.71 13.44 -3.57
N GLU A 40 0.38 12.91 -3.03
CA GLU A 40 1.74 13.45 -3.21
C GLU A 40 2.46 12.80 -4.40
N THR A 41 3.48 13.48 -4.90
CA THR A 41 4.28 12.99 -6.03
C THR A 41 5.49 12.19 -5.53
N LEU A 42 5.73 11.01 -6.12
CA LEU A 42 6.90 10.20 -5.83
C LEU A 42 8.18 10.95 -6.21
N ARG A 43 9.15 10.93 -5.30
CA ARG A 43 10.51 11.40 -5.58
C ARG A 43 11.18 10.48 -6.59
N ASP A 44 12.05 11.01 -7.43
CA ASP A 44 12.82 10.18 -8.34
C ASP A 44 13.78 9.27 -7.58
N ALA A 45 13.95 8.05 -8.09
CA ALA A 45 14.80 7.03 -7.51
C ALA A 45 15.41 6.14 -8.61
N THR A 46 16.57 5.57 -8.32
CA THR A 46 17.17 4.56 -9.20
C THR A 46 16.55 3.20 -8.90
N LEU A 47 16.05 2.56 -9.93
CA LEU A 47 15.49 1.21 -9.94
C LEU A 47 16.54 0.24 -10.46
N HIS A 48 17.17 -0.55 -9.57
CA HIS A 48 18.20 -1.52 -9.94
C HIS A 48 17.55 -2.79 -10.51
N GLY A 49 17.80 -3.09 -11.79
CA GLY A 49 17.11 -4.17 -12.49
C GLY A 49 17.43 -5.57 -11.96
N LEU A 50 16.40 -6.42 -11.81
CA LEU A 50 16.54 -7.86 -11.51
C LEU A 50 16.50 -8.73 -12.77
N ASN A 51 15.57 -8.46 -13.68
CA ASN A 51 15.37 -9.18 -14.95
C ASN A 51 15.42 -8.24 -16.16
N GLY A 52 15.99 -7.06 -16.00
CA GLY A 52 16.13 -6.04 -17.04
C GLY A 52 17.15 -4.96 -16.65
N PRO A 53 17.28 -3.89 -17.41
CA PRO A 53 18.24 -2.82 -17.15
C PRO A 53 17.83 -1.99 -15.90
N THR A 54 18.83 -1.35 -15.29
CA THR A 54 18.61 -0.29 -14.30
C THR A 54 17.93 0.91 -14.97
N ARG A 55 16.94 1.51 -14.28
CA ARG A 55 16.13 2.63 -14.79
C ARG A 55 15.96 3.70 -13.71
N LYS A 56 15.42 4.85 -14.09
CA LYS A 56 14.90 5.87 -13.18
C LYS A 56 13.39 5.72 -13.03
N LEU A 57 12.87 5.95 -11.83
CA LEU A 57 11.43 5.94 -11.60
C LEU A 57 10.73 7.02 -12.45
N SER A 58 11.40 8.15 -12.69
CA SER A 58 10.91 9.23 -13.56
C SER A 58 10.68 8.82 -15.01
N GLU A 59 11.33 7.77 -15.50
CA GLU A 59 11.14 7.26 -16.87
C GLU A 59 9.75 6.64 -17.10
N PHE A 60 9.03 6.33 -16.03
CA PHE A 60 7.66 5.82 -16.10
C PHE A 60 6.60 6.94 -16.14
N ARG A 61 6.98 8.21 -16.02
CA ARG A 61 6.05 9.34 -16.15
C ARG A 61 5.46 9.42 -17.56
N GLY A 62 4.31 10.07 -17.67
CA GLY A 62 3.55 10.16 -18.93
C GLY A 62 2.52 9.04 -19.10
N ARG A 63 2.60 7.98 -18.31
CA ARG A 63 1.66 6.85 -18.26
C ARG A 63 1.42 6.43 -16.82
N PRO A 64 0.17 6.09 -16.43
CA PRO A 64 -0.09 5.52 -15.12
C PRO A 64 0.77 4.30 -14.83
N LEU A 65 1.16 4.10 -13.58
CA LEU A 65 2.08 3.06 -13.15
C LEU A 65 1.50 2.29 -11.96
N ILE A 66 1.57 0.97 -12.03
CA ILE A 66 1.30 0.04 -10.93
C ILE A 66 2.65 -0.44 -10.40
N ILE A 67 2.94 -0.16 -9.13
CA ILE A 67 4.15 -0.61 -8.44
C ILE A 67 3.75 -1.67 -7.42
N ASN A 68 4.23 -2.90 -7.59
CA ASN A 68 4.03 -3.98 -6.63
C ASN A 68 5.30 -4.20 -5.82
N VAL A 69 5.24 -4.02 -4.51
CA VAL A 69 6.35 -4.27 -3.57
C VAL A 69 6.18 -5.66 -2.99
N TRP A 70 7.22 -6.49 -3.11
CA TRP A 70 7.17 -7.90 -2.80
C TRP A 70 8.51 -8.44 -2.29
N ALA A 71 8.53 -9.68 -1.79
CA ALA A 71 9.75 -10.41 -1.49
C ALA A 71 9.60 -11.91 -1.81
N SER A 72 10.70 -12.59 -2.09
CA SER A 72 10.67 -14.02 -2.46
C SER A 72 10.16 -14.93 -1.33
N TRP A 73 10.37 -14.54 -0.09
CA TRP A 73 9.90 -15.25 1.11
C TRP A 73 8.43 -14.97 1.47
N CYS A 74 7.82 -13.94 0.86
CA CYS A 74 6.44 -13.53 1.11
C CYS A 74 5.47 -14.46 0.37
N ALA A 75 4.80 -15.36 1.07
CA ALA A 75 3.87 -16.32 0.45
C ALA A 75 2.68 -15.64 -0.25
N PRO A 76 1.99 -14.63 0.34
CA PRO A 76 0.92 -13.91 -0.36
C PRO A 76 1.41 -13.19 -1.63
N CYS A 77 2.64 -12.64 -1.62
CA CYS A 77 3.22 -12.00 -2.80
C CYS A 77 3.34 -12.98 -3.97
N ARG A 78 3.83 -14.19 -3.70
CA ARG A 78 3.96 -15.24 -4.73
C ARG A 78 2.61 -15.65 -5.32
N GLN A 79 1.54 -15.61 -4.52
CA GLN A 79 0.20 -15.96 -4.98
C GLN A 79 -0.36 -14.95 -5.99
N GLU A 80 -0.08 -13.66 -5.81
CA GLU A 80 -0.61 -12.62 -6.70
C GLU A 80 0.23 -12.37 -7.97
N MET A 81 1.50 -12.82 -8.01
CA MET A 81 2.42 -12.53 -9.13
C MET A 81 1.86 -12.95 -10.49
N ALA A 82 1.24 -14.12 -10.59
CA ALA A 82 0.66 -14.61 -11.84
C ALA A 82 -0.47 -13.70 -12.35
N SER A 83 -1.28 -13.13 -11.45
CA SER A 83 -2.35 -12.20 -11.82
C SER A 83 -1.82 -10.84 -12.26
N LEU A 84 -0.73 -10.37 -11.66
CA LEU A 84 -0.02 -9.16 -12.11
C LEU A 84 0.59 -9.33 -13.51
N GLU A 85 1.19 -10.50 -13.79
CA GLU A 85 1.67 -10.84 -15.13
C GLU A 85 0.53 -10.82 -16.15
N ARG A 86 -0.58 -11.51 -15.86
CA ARG A 86 -1.75 -11.51 -16.77
C ARG A 86 -2.31 -10.11 -16.97
N LEU A 87 -2.41 -9.30 -15.91
CA LEU A 87 -2.84 -7.91 -15.98
C LEU A 87 -1.97 -7.09 -16.95
N ALA A 88 -0.65 -7.25 -16.86
CA ALA A 88 0.30 -6.50 -17.69
C ALA A 88 0.24 -6.83 -19.18
N TRP A 89 -0.31 -8.00 -19.56
CA TRP A 89 -0.37 -8.45 -20.95
C TRP A 89 -1.79 -8.47 -21.54
N GLN A 90 -2.79 -8.02 -20.79
CA GLN A 90 -4.15 -7.88 -21.32
C GLN A 90 -4.26 -6.68 -22.27
N ASP A 91 -5.36 -6.60 -23.04
CA ASP A 91 -5.60 -5.58 -24.08
C ASP A 91 -5.47 -4.12 -23.62
N HIS A 92 -5.50 -3.89 -22.34
CA HIS A 92 -5.35 -2.56 -21.72
C HIS A 92 -3.94 -2.26 -21.21
N ALA A 93 -3.00 -3.14 -21.41
CA ALA A 93 -1.60 -2.94 -21.00
C ALA A 93 -0.97 -1.68 -21.61
N ALA A 94 -1.51 -1.19 -22.74
CA ALA A 94 -1.11 0.09 -23.32
C ALA A 94 -1.48 1.30 -22.46
N GLN A 95 -2.45 1.18 -21.53
CA GLN A 95 -2.97 2.30 -20.75
C GLN A 95 -2.18 2.58 -19.47
N PHE A 96 -1.43 1.60 -18.95
CA PHE A 96 -0.58 1.74 -17.75
C PHE A 96 0.63 0.81 -17.84
N ALA A 97 1.63 1.05 -17.00
CA ALA A 97 2.75 0.13 -16.80
C ALA A 97 2.57 -0.65 -15.50
N VAL A 98 3.17 -1.86 -15.42
CA VAL A 98 3.26 -2.66 -14.20
C VAL A 98 4.73 -2.96 -13.95
N ILE A 99 5.21 -2.72 -12.73
CA ILE A 99 6.56 -3.07 -12.28
C ILE A 99 6.51 -3.74 -10.91
N GLY A 100 7.51 -4.57 -10.63
CA GLY A 100 7.73 -5.14 -9.30
C GLY A 100 8.98 -4.57 -8.64
N ILE A 101 8.91 -4.36 -7.33
CA ILE A 101 10.04 -3.96 -6.48
C ILE A 101 10.24 -5.06 -5.44
N SER A 102 11.37 -5.77 -5.51
CA SER A 102 11.75 -6.75 -4.49
C SER A 102 12.52 -6.08 -3.36
N THR A 103 12.15 -6.42 -2.13
CA THR A 103 12.86 -6.00 -0.90
C THR A 103 13.73 -7.14 -0.33
N ASP A 104 14.07 -8.12 -1.16
CA ASP A 104 14.99 -9.19 -0.74
C ASP A 104 16.41 -8.66 -0.47
N ASP A 105 17.02 -9.11 0.62
CA ASP A 105 18.43 -8.83 0.91
C ASP A 105 19.38 -9.43 -0.14
N TYR A 106 18.98 -10.57 -0.70
CA TYR A 106 19.75 -11.36 -1.65
C TYR A 106 19.08 -11.39 -3.02
N PRO A 107 19.60 -10.63 -4.02
CA PRO A 107 19.02 -10.55 -5.36
C PRO A 107 18.82 -11.91 -6.05
N GLU A 108 19.69 -12.87 -5.79
CA GLU A 108 19.62 -14.22 -6.35
C GLU A 108 18.37 -14.99 -5.92
N ARG A 109 17.80 -14.72 -4.75
CA ARG A 109 16.54 -15.32 -4.30
C ARG A 109 15.36 -14.76 -5.10
N ALA A 110 15.33 -13.44 -5.25
CA ALA A 110 14.35 -12.77 -6.09
C ALA A 110 14.42 -13.23 -7.54
N GLN A 111 15.64 -13.26 -8.13
CA GLN A 111 15.88 -13.74 -9.50
C GLN A 111 15.46 -15.20 -9.68
N GLY A 112 15.76 -16.07 -8.70
CA GLY A 112 15.33 -17.46 -8.69
C GLY A 112 13.83 -17.62 -8.77
N LEU A 113 13.08 -16.82 -7.98
CA LEU A 113 11.62 -16.81 -8.03
C LEU A 113 11.11 -16.33 -9.39
N LEU A 114 11.61 -15.19 -9.90
CA LEU A 114 11.22 -14.66 -11.21
C LEU A 114 11.43 -15.65 -12.35
N LYS A 115 12.57 -16.34 -12.33
CA LYS A 115 12.88 -17.40 -13.31
C LYS A 115 11.90 -18.57 -13.21
N ASN A 116 11.58 -19.03 -11.99
CA ASN A 116 10.70 -20.17 -11.76
C ASN A 116 9.23 -19.86 -12.11
N THR A 117 8.84 -18.60 -12.04
CA THR A 117 7.48 -18.13 -12.38
C THR A 117 7.37 -17.62 -13.82
N ASN A 118 8.48 -17.64 -14.59
CA ASN A 118 8.56 -17.04 -15.93
C ASN A 118 8.08 -15.58 -15.96
N ALA A 119 8.45 -14.81 -14.93
CA ALA A 119 8.05 -13.41 -14.82
C ALA A 119 8.64 -12.57 -15.95
N THR A 120 7.80 -11.79 -16.62
CA THR A 120 8.14 -11.02 -17.83
C THR A 120 8.01 -9.51 -17.64
N ILE A 121 7.21 -9.05 -16.67
CA ILE A 121 7.21 -7.63 -16.30
C ILE A 121 8.56 -7.22 -15.71
N SER A 122 8.88 -5.92 -15.76
CA SER A 122 10.13 -5.41 -15.21
C SER A 122 10.12 -5.49 -13.68
N HIS A 123 11.11 -6.20 -13.12
CA HIS A 123 11.34 -6.28 -11.69
C HIS A 123 12.66 -5.62 -11.31
N PHE A 124 12.68 -4.96 -10.17
CA PHE A 124 13.82 -4.24 -9.61
C PHE A 124 14.08 -4.69 -8.18
N ILE A 125 15.31 -4.45 -7.69
CA ILE A 125 15.72 -4.77 -6.31
C ILE A 125 15.93 -3.49 -5.52
N ASP A 126 15.43 -3.45 -4.29
CA ASP A 126 15.55 -2.34 -3.34
C ASP A 126 16.29 -2.77 -2.07
N ARG A 127 17.55 -3.17 -2.20
CA ARG A 127 18.39 -3.65 -1.08
C ARG A 127 18.58 -2.63 0.04
N GLN A 128 18.45 -1.35 -0.25
CA GLN A 128 18.62 -0.26 0.71
C GLN A 128 17.27 0.21 1.30
N LEU A 129 16.18 -0.44 0.92
CA LEU A 129 14.81 -0.13 1.38
C LEU A 129 14.40 1.33 1.13
N VAL A 130 14.99 1.97 0.12
CA VAL A 130 14.70 3.36 -0.26
C VAL A 130 13.27 3.47 -0.81
N LEU A 131 12.91 2.54 -1.70
CA LEU A 131 11.58 2.48 -2.31
C LEU A 131 10.55 1.94 -1.33
N GLU A 132 10.90 0.90 -0.56
CA GLU A 132 10.06 0.35 0.50
C GLU A 132 9.62 1.46 1.48
N ASN A 133 10.59 2.24 2.00
CA ASN A 133 10.31 3.36 2.90
C ASN A 133 9.53 4.47 2.21
N MET A 134 9.90 4.86 0.98
CA MET A 134 9.22 5.91 0.22
C MET A 134 7.76 5.54 -0.09
N LEU A 135 7.49 4.28 -0.39
CA LEU A 135 6.14 3.80 -0.69
C LEU A 135 5.34 3.44 0.56
N GLY A 136 5.99 3.31 1.73
CA GLY A 136 5.36 2.94 2.98
C GLY A 136 5.03 1.45 3.07
N ALA A 137 5.86 0.58 2.49
CA ALA A 137 5.62 -0.86 2.44
C ALA A 137 5.90 -1.57 3.78
N SER A 138 5.22 -1.15 4.84
CA SER A 138 5.32 -1.75 6.19
C SER A 138 4.83 -3.20 6.24
N HIS A 139 4.02 -3.62 5.27
CA HIS A 139 3.51 -4.98 5.09
C HIS A 139 3.54 -5.36 3.62
N LEU A 140 3.88 -6.62 3.33
CA LEU A 140 3.91 -7.15 1.97
C LEU A 140 2.76 -8.13 1.70
N PRO A 141 2.24 -8.15 0.46
CA PRO A 141 2.55 -7.23 -0.63
C PRO A 141 1.90 -5.87 -0.43
N LEU A 142 2.53 -4.83 -0.99
CA LEU A 142 1.92 -3.53 -1.17
C LEU A 142 1.85 -3.23 -2.66
N THR A 143 0.68 -2.85 -3.16
CA THR A 143 0.55 -2.32 -4.52
C THR A 143 0.17 -0.85 -4.46
N VAL A 144 0.98 -0.01 -5.14
CA VAL A 144 0.79 1.43 -5.23
C VAL A 144 0.37 1.80 -6.64
N LEU A 145 -0.75 2.50 -6.77
CA LEU A 145 -1.21 3.07 -8.03
C LEU A 145 -0.73 4.51 -8.14
N VAL A 146 -0.08 4.84 -9.25
CA VAL A 146 0.56 6.14 -9.51
C VAL A 146 0.03 6.69 -10.82
N ASP A 147 -0.43 7.94 -10.85
CA ASP A 147 -0.90 8.58 -12.07
C ASP A 147 0.24 8.94 -13.04
N ALA A 148 -0.10 9.38 -14.25
CA ALA A 148 0.86 9.74 -15.29
C ALA A 148 1.83 10.89 -14.89
N ASN A 149 1.48 11.68 -13.86
CA ASN A 149 2.31 12.76 -13.32
C ASN A 149 3.25 12.28 -12.21
N GLY A 150 3.17 11.00 -11.83
CA GLY A 150 3.95 10.41 -10.74
C GLY A 150 3.33 10.62 -9.36
N ARG A 151 2.03 10.99 -9.28
CA ARG A 151 1.30 11.17 -8.01
C ARG A 151 0.72 9.84 -7.54
N VAL A 152 0.89 9.52 -6.27
CA VAL A 152 0.26 8.37 -5.63
C VAL A 152 -1.25 8.59 -5.57
N VAL A 153 -2.03 7.69 -6.15
CA VAL A 153 -3.50 7.78 -6.16
C VAL A 153 -4.16 6.74 -5.27
N GLU A 154 -3.47 5.62 -5.00
CA GLU A 154 -3.98 4.56 -4.12
C GLU A 154 -2.85 3.70 -3.58
N LYS A 155 -3.02 3.15 -2.38
CA LYS A 155 -2.13 2.15 -1.76
C LYS A 155 -2.97 0.97 -1.29
N ILE A 156 -2.66 -0.23 -1.77
CA ILE A 156 -3.41 -1.45 -1.51
C ILE A 156 -2.49 -2.47 -0.83
N TYR A 157 -2.76 -2.78 0.43
CA TYR A 157 -2.04 -3.80 1.20
C TYR A 157 -2.70 -5.16 1.06
N GLY A 158 -1.89 -6.20 1.03
CA GLY A 158 -2.32 -7.58 0.91
C GLY A 158 -2.55 -8.05 -0.52
N ALA A 159 -2.49 -9.38 -0.70
CA ALA A 159 -2.60 -10.01 -2.01
C ALA A 159 -3.99 -9.86 -2.62
N LYS A 160 -4.01 -9.70 -3.95
CA LYS A 160 -5.23 -9.55 -4.74
C LYS A 160 -5.10 -10.29 -6.08
N GLU A 161 -6.25 -10.72 -6.64
CA GLU A 161 -6.33 -11.17 -8.03
C GLU A 161 -6.42 -9.94 -8.95
N TRP A 162 -5.26 -9.52 -9.49
CA TRP A 162 -5.11 -8.23 -10.17
C TRP A 162 -5.75 -8.16 -11.56
N ASP A 163 -5.94 -9.29 -12.22
CA ASP A 163 -6.68 -9.42 -13.49
C ASP A 163 -8.16 -9.74 -13.30
N GLY A 164 -8.63 -9.80 -12.04
CA GLY A 164 -10.02 -10.01 -11.71
C GLY A 164 -10.87 -8.74 -11.81
N PRO A 165 -12.22 -8.88 -11.94
CA PRO A 165 -13.13 -7.77 -12.20
C PRO A 165 -13.08 -6.66 -11.13
N GLU A 166 -12.87 -7.02 -9.88
CA GLU A 166 -12.79 -6.04 -8.77
C GLU A 166 -11.52 -5.19 -8.86
N ALA A 167 -10.36 -5.81 -9.16
CA ALA A 167 -9.12 -5.08 -9.33
C ALA A 167 -9.16 -4.19 -10.58
N LEU A 168 -9.73 -4.69 -11.69
CA LEU A 168 -9.89 -3.91 -12.91
C LEU A 168 -10.78 -2.68 -12.70
N LYS A 169 -11.89 -2.80 -11.95
CA LYS A 169 -12.73 -1.64 -11.57
C LYS A 169 -11.96 -0.63 -10.73
N LEU A 170 -11.17 -1.10 -9.75
CA LEU A 170 -10.34 -0.26 -8.90
C LEU A 170 -9.31 0.52 -9.73
N ILE A 171 -8.58 -0.17 -10.61
CA ILE A 171 -7.58 0.42 -11.49
C ILE A 171 -8.23 1.45 -12.44
N ALA A 172 -9.35 1.09 -13.07
CA ALA A 172 -10.09 1.98 -13.96
C ALA A 172 -10.54 3.27 -13.26
N LYS A 173 -11.04 3.15 -12.02
CA LYS A 173 -11.42 4.28 -11.18
C LYS A 173 -10.21 5.14 -10.80
N ALA A 174 -9.12 4.53 -10.32
CA ALA A 174 -7.93 5.22 -9.86
C ALA A 174 -7.26 6.02 -10.98
N PHE A 175 -7.14 5.43 -12.17
CA PHE A 175 -6.48 6.05 -13.32
C PHE A 175 -7.45 6.85 -14.21
N ARG A 176 -8.75 6.86 -13.90
CA ARG A 176 -9.80 7.53 -14.71
C ARG A 176 -9.80 7.07 -16.17
N ILE A 177 -9.49 5.80 -16.40
CA ILE A 177 -9.51 5.17 -17.71
C ILE A 177 -10.86 4.47 -17.96
N ARG A 178 -11.22 4.25 -19.23
CA ARG A 178 -12.46 3.52 -19.54
C ARG A 178 -12.40 2.11 -18.96
N THR A 179 -13.54 1.65 -18.42
CA THR A 179 -13.64 0.32 -17.86
C THR A 179 -13.19 -0.71 -18.87
N ILE A 180 -12.27 -1.51 -18.44
CA ILE A 180 -11.68 -2.58 -19.18
C ILE A 180 -12.71 -3.72 -19.19
N ALA A 181 -13.51 -3.80 -20.24
CA ALA A 181 -14.38 -4.93 -20.45
C ALA A 181 -13.52 -6.13 -20.89
N ARG A 182 -13.65 -7.26 -20.18
CA ARG A 182 -13.10 -8.51 -20.67
C ARG A 182 -13.79 -8.80 -22.01
N SER A 183 -13.00 -8.91 -23.08
CA SER A 183 -13.54 -9.52 -24.32
C SER A 183 -13.96 -10.95 -24.00
N PRO A 184 -15.14 -11.39 -24.46
CA PRO A 184 -15.66 -12.73 -24.19
C PRO A 184 -14.76 -13.82 -24.73
#